data_9ed29ae376015d860084bc7b1ceebea7
#
_entry.id   9ed29ae376015d860084bc7b1ceebea7
#
_cell.length_a   1.000
_cell.length_b   1.000
_cell.length_c   1.000
_cell.angle_alpha   90.00
_cell.angle_beta   90.00
_cell.angle_gamma   90.00
#
_symmetry.space_group_name_H-M   'P 1'
#
loop_
_entity.id
_entity.type
_entity.pdbx_description
1 polymer ?
#
loop_
_entity_poly.entity_id
_entity_poly.type
_entity_poly.pdbx_seq_one_letter_code
_entity_poly.pdbx_strand_id
1 'polypeptide(L)'
;MTGYNIINLADVIKLKKNGTQEAETAYDKIMSAISAFECNLNDDVEHFLRHKAVIFAEQGIAATFLVFTSYKNEPVLVGYFTLANKTLVIPKKKIDSKTLQKRIAKFGEYNPDLRNYQLSIPLIAQLGKNFSQGYNSLITGDELLKLACDKIAEIQLMLSGKMTYVECEEKKSLINFYTSNGFIRIANRKLDSVEKKKVSLHI
;
A
#
# COMPACT_ATOMS: atom_id res chain seq x y z
N MET A 1 8.95 17.89 10.87
CA MET A 1 7.65 17.19 10.98
C MET A 1 7.00 17.26 9.62
N THR A 2 6.68 16.14 9.02
CA THR A 2 5.88 16.11 7.79
C THR A 2 4.51 16.67 8.14
N GLY A 3 4.02 17.68 7.41
CA GLY A 3 2.69 18.28 7.65
C GLY A 3 1.53 17.38 7.26
N TYR A 4 1.70 16.03 7.37
CA TYR A 4 0.71 15.05 7.01
C TYR A 4 0.09 14.41 8.24
N ASN A 5 -1.24 14.29 8.24
CA ASN A 5 -2.01 13.52 9.20
C ASN A 5 -2.46 12.21 8.55
N ILE A 6 -2.11 11.07 9.17
CA ILE A 6 -2.40 9.74 8.66
C ILE A 6 -3.53 9.13 9.49
N ILE A 7 -4.63 8.81 8.84
CA ILE A 7 -5.84 8.27 9.47
C ILE A 7 -6.04 6.83 9.00
N ASN A 8 -6.14 5.89 9.95
CA ASN A 8 -6.52 4.51 9.63
C ASN A 8 -8.04 4.45 9.37
N LEU A 9 -8.43 3.97 8.20
CA LEU A 9 -9.85 3.85 7.82
C LEU A 9 -10.65 2.95 8.78
N ALA A 10 -10.03 1.92 9.35
CA ALA A 10 -10.68 1.07 10.35
C ALA A 10 -11.07 1.84 11.62
N ASP A 11 -10.29 2.84 12.03
CA ASP A 11 -10.62 3.66 13.19
C ASP A 11 -11.77 4.61 12.89
N VAL A 12 -11.83 5.14 11.67
CA VAL A 12 -12.98 5.95 11.19
C VAL A 12 -14.28 5.14 11.20
N ILE A 13 -14.22 3.88 10.75
CA ILE A 13 -15.38 2.97 10.75
C ILE A 13 -15.85 2.69 12.20
N LYS A 14 -14.89 2.53 13.13
CA LYS A 14 -15.23 2.35 14.56
C LYS A 14 -15.88 3.59 15.16
N LEU A 15 -15.44 4.79 14.79
CA LEU A 15 -16.02 6.05 15.27
C LEU A 15 -17.52 6.12 14.97
N LYS A 16 -17.95 5.72 13.77
CA LYS A 16 -19.38 5.67 13.41
C LYS A 16 -20.21 4.82 14.38
N LYS A 17 -19.64 3.75 14.93
CA LYS A 17 -20.33 2.86 15.88
C LYS A 17 -20.51 3.48 17.27
N ASN A 18 -19.82 4.58 17.59
CA ASN A 18 -19.94 5.28 18.87
C ASN A 18 -21.24 6.09 19.01
N GLY A 19 -21.94 6.38 17.89
CA GLY A 19 -23.28 6.98 17.89
C GLY A 19 -23.34 8.43 18.37
N THR A 20 -22.22 9.17 18.42
CA THR A 20 -22.23 10.60 18.71
C THR A 20 -22.34 11.43 17.44
N GLN A 21 -23.00 12.59 17.50
CA GLN A 21 -23.17 13.49 16.34
C GLN A 21 -21.82 13.95 15.76
N GLU A 22 -20.82 14.18 16.62
CA GLU A 22 -19.47 14.54 16.18
C GLU A 22 -18.80 13.39 15.41
N ALA A 23 -18.97 12.14 15.87
CA ALA A 23 -18.41 10.96 15.21
C ALA A 23 -19.06 10.71 13.84
N GLU A 24 -20.37 10.88 13.74
CA GLU A 24 -21.09 10.81 12.47
C GLU A 24 -20.63 11.88 11.49
N THR A 25 -20.53 13.13 11.95
CA THR A 25 -20.05 14.25 11.12
C THR A 25 -18.62 14.02 10.62
N ALA A 26 -17.72 13.51 11.47
CA ALA A 26 -16.36 13.20 11.10
C ALA A 26 -16.30 12.06 10.08
N TYR A 27 -17.11 11.02 10.28
CA TYR A 27 -17.24 9.91 9.33
C TYR A 27 -17.71 10.40 7.96
N ASP A 28 -18.78 11.19 7.91
CA ASP A 28 -19.35 11.68 6.65
C ASP A 28 -18.38 12.57 5.86
N LYS A 29 -17.60 13.42 6.56
CA LYS A 29 -16.53 14.23 5.94
C LYS A 29 -15.46 13.35 5.29
N ILE A 30 -15.03 12.29 5.97
CA ILE A 30 -14.01 11.38 5.44
C ILE A 30 -14.56 10.57 4.28
N MET A 31 -15.79 10.07 4.36
CA MET A 31 -16.43 9.35 3.27
C MET A 31 -16.66 10.24 2.04
N SER A 32 -17.00 11.50 2.24
CA SER A 32 -17.07 12.49 1.16
C SER A 32 -15.71 12.70 0.48
N ALA A 33 -14.63 12.81 1.26
CA ALA A 33 -13.27 12.93 0.70
C ALA A 33 -12.85 11.68 -0.08
N ILE A 34 -13.21 10.47 0.39
CA ILE A 34 -12.99 9.21 -0.33
C ILE A 34 -13.77 9.19 -1.65
N SER A 35 -15.03 9.61 -1.64
CA SER A 35 -15.87 9.63 -2.84
C SER A 35 -15.38 10.63 -3.90
N ALA A 36 -14.75 11.73 -3.46
CA ALA A 36 -14.16 12.75 -4.33
C ALA A 36 -12.72 12.43 -4.77
N PHE A 37 -12.15 11.30 -4.34
CA PHE A 37 -10.78 10.91 -4.72
C PHE A 37 -10.71 10.56 -6.20
N GLU A 38 -9.68 11.07 -6.88
CA GLU A 38 -9.41 10.82 -8.29
C GLU A 38 -7.97 10.36 -8.50
N CYS A 39 -7.77 9.34 -9.33
CA CYS A 39 -6.45 8.83 -9.70
C CYS A 39 -6.37 8.50 -11.18
N ASN A 40 -6.19 9.52 -12.02
CA ASN A 40 -6.10 9.39 -13.48
C ASN A 40 -4.89 8.61 -14.01
N LEU A 41 -3.95 8.25 -13.13
CA LEU A 41 -2.80 7.41 -13.49
C LEU A 41 -3.09 5.91 -13.40
N ASN A 42 -4.09 5.52 -12.57
CA ASN A 42 -4.45 4.12 -12.38
C ASN A 42 -5.89 4.00 -11.83
N ASP A 43 -6.81 3.58 -12.69
CA ASP A 43 -8.23 3.40 -12.37
C ASP A 43 -8.45 2.36 -11.26
N ASP A 44 -7.59 1.33 -11.16
CA ASP A 44 -7.70 0.32 -10.12
C ASP A 44 -7.46 0.91 -8.73
N VAL A 45 -6.54 1.89 -8.62
CA VAL A 45 -6.23 2.60 -7.37
C VAL A 45 -7.44 3.47 -6.95
N GLU A 46 -8.04 4.21 -7.88
CA GLU A 46 -9.25 5.00 -7.61
C GLU A 46 -10.42 4.10 -7.21
N HIS A 47 -10.70 3.09 -8.03
CA HIS A 47 -11.79 2.15 -7.81
C HIS A 47 -11.68 1.45 -6.45
N PHE A 48 -10.45 1.02 -6.08
CA PHE A 48 -10.23 0.37 -4.79
C PHE A 48 -10.61 1.28 -3.63
N LEU A 49 -10.12 2.52 -3.60
CA LEU A 49 -10.41 3.43 -2.49
C LEU A 49 -11.90 3.73 -2.38
N ARG A 50 -12.53 4.03 -3.51
CA ARG A 50 -13.94 4.47 -3.55
C ARG A 50 -14.93 3.34 -3.26
N HIS A 51 -14.61 2.08 -3.60
CA HIS A 51 -15.59 1.00 -3.60
C HIS A 51 -15.21 -0.23 -2.76
N LYS A 52 -13.91 -0.41 -2.44
CA LYS A 52 -13.45 -1.64 -1.77
C LYS A 52 -12.79 -1.40 -0.42
N ALA A 53 -12.17 -0.25 -0.22
CA ALA A 53 -11.34 0.00 0.96
C ALA A 53 -12.10 -0.16 2.28
N VAL A 54 -13.35 0.33 2.36
CA VAL A 54 -14.21 0.19 3.55
C VAL A 54 -14.50 -1.27 3.82
N ILE A 55 -14.94 -2.03 2.81
CA ILE A 55 -15.28 -3.45 2.91
C ILE A 55 -14.05 -4.26 3.38
N PHE A 56 -12.88 -3.98 2.81
CA PHE A 56 -11.63 -4.68 3.16
C PHE A 56 -11.17 -4.36 4.58
N ALA A 57 -11.38 -3.11 5.03
CA ALA A 57 -11.08 -2.71 6.40
C ALA A 57 -12.04 -3.37 7.42
N GLU A 58 -13.34 -3.44 7.12
CA GLU A 58 -14.34 -4.11 7.96
C GLU A 58 -14.09 -5.62 8.09
N GLN A 59 -13.67 -6.25 7.01
CA GLN A 59 -13.36 -7.69 6.98
C GLN A 59 -11.95 -8.03 7.49
N GLY A 60 -11.12 -7.02 7.81
CA GLY A 60 -9.74 -7.25 8.25
C GLY A 60 -8.82 -7.81 7.15
N ILE A 61 -9.18 -7.67 5.87
CA ILE A 61 -8.39 -8.15 4.72
C ILE A 61 -7.19 -7.25 4.47
N ALA A 62 -7.37 -5.93 4.61
CA ALA A 62 -6.32 -4.94 4.41
C ALA A 62 -6.58 -3.67 5.24
N ALA A 63 -5.51 -3.01 5.66
CA ALA A 63 -5.56 -1.75 6.38
C ALA A 63 -5.29 -0.58 5.43
N THR A 64 -6.25 0.31 5.25
CA THR A 64 -6.12 1.51 4.42
C THR A 64 -5.86 2.73 5.28
N PHE A 65 -4.83 3.50 4.92
CA PHE A 65 -4.39 4.71 5.57
C PHE A 65 -4.59 5.89 4.64
N LEU A 66 -5.43 6.83 5.08
CA LEU A 66 -5.72 8.07 4.37
C LEU A 66 -4.73 9.14 4.80
N VAL A 67 -4.15 9.86 3.85
CA VAL A 67 -3.13 10.89 4.10
C VAL A 67 -3.74 12.25 3.82
N PHE A 68 -3.87 13.05 4.88
CA PHE A 68 -4.39 14.41 4.85
C PHE A 68 -3.28 15.43 5.08
N THR A 69 -3.44 16.61 4.51
CA THR A 69 -2.65 17.82 4.84
C THR A 69 -3.56 19.03 4.91
N SER A 70 -3.06 20.12 5.47
CA SER A 70 -3.78 21.40 5.46
C SER A 70 -3.55 22.12 4.14
N TYR A 71 -4.62 22.54 3.47
CA TYR A 71 -4.60 23.39 2.29
C TYR A 71 -5.67 24.47 2.42
N LYS A 72 -5.27 25.74 2.35
CA LYS A 72 -6.18 26.90 2.57
C LYS A 72 -6.96 26.81 3.89
N ASN A 73 -6.29 26.39 4.95
CA ASN A 73 -6.82 26.15 6.31
C ASN A 73 -7.87 25.02 6.42
N GLU A 74 -8.03 24.18 5.38
CA GLU A 74 -8.91 23.02 5.41
C GLU A 74 -8.11 21.72 5.27
N PRO A 75 -8.52 20.64 5.95
CA PRO A 75 -7.91 19.32 5.77
C PRO A 75 -8.34 18.74 4.42
N VAL A 76 -7.38 18.40 3.56
CA VAL A 76 -7.62 17.77 2.25
C VAL A 76 -6.94 16.43 2.15
N LEU A 77 -7.64 15.45 1.55
CA LEU A 77 -7.07 14.14 1.24
C LEU A 77 -6.11 14.26 0.07
N VAL A 78 -4.80 14.04 0.31
CA VAL A 78 -3.77 14.16 -0.73
C VAL A 78 -3.33 12.83 -1.32
N GLY A 79 -3.63 11.73 -0.62
CA GLY A 79 -3.31 10.38 -1.09
C GLY A 79 -3.71 9.33 -0.07
N TYR A 80 -3.44 8.09 -0.41
CA TYR A 80 -3.65 6.96 0.49
C TYR A 80 -2.68 5.82 0.18
N PHE A 81 -2.52 4.92 1.13
CA PHE A 81 -1.88 3.63 0.91
C PHE A 81 -2.62 2.53 1.66
N THR A 82 -2.50 1.31 1.15
CA THR A 82 -3.12 0.13 1.76
C THR A 82 -2.08 -0.93 2.04
N LEU A 83 -2.08 -1.45 3.25
CA LEU A 83 -1.21 -2.53 3.70
C LEU A 83 -2.02 -3.82 3.86
N ALA A 84 -1.45 -4.91 3.39
CA ALA A 84 -2.02 -6.24 3.57
C ALA A 84 -0.93 -7.24 3.99
N ASN A 85 -1.31 -8.34 4.61
CA ASN A 85 -0.40 -9.45 4.86
C ASN A 85 -0.70 -10.56 3.86
N LYS A 86 0.26 -10.83 2.97
CA LYS A 86 0.14 -11.91 1.98
C LYS A 86 1.43 -12.72 1.93
N THR A 87 1.29 -14.01 1.64
CA THR A 87 2.44 -14.87 1.38
C THR A 87 3.02 -14.56 0.01
N LEU A 88 4.25 -14.05 0.01
CA LEU A 88 5.04 -13.87 -1.20
C LEU A 88 5.75 -15.18 -1.56
N VAL A 89 5.54 -15.71 -2.76
CA VAL A 89 6.19 -16.92 -3.25
C VAL A 89 7.22 -16.56 -4.32
N ILE A 90 8.50 -16.86 -4.06
CA ILE A 90 9.61 -16.52 -4.95
C ILE A 90 10.31 -17.79 -5.43
N PRO A 91 10.25 -18.15 -6.71
CA PRO A 91 11.03 -19.25 -7.24
C PRO A 91 12.54 -19.00 -7.05
N LYS A 92 13.28 -19.96 -6.49
CA LYS A 92 14.74 -19.83 -6.21
C LYS A 92 15.52 -19.38 -7.44
N LYS A 93 15.16 -19.88 -8.63
CA LYS A 93 15.81 -19.51 -9.90
C LYS A 93 15.62 -18.06 -10.34
N LYS A 94 14.73 -17.30 -9.68
CA LYS A 94 14.46 -15.89 -9.95
C LYS A 94 15.24 -14.94 -9.04
N ILE A 95 16.05 -15.49 -8.12
CA ILE A 95 16.86 -14.72 -7.20
C ILE A 95 18.30 -14.75 -7.70
N ASP A 96 18.70 -13.71 -8.42
CA ASP A 96 20.02 -13.63 -9.08
C ASP A 96 21.15 -13.29 -8.08
N SER A 97 20.82 -12.63 -6.95
CA SER A 97 21.79 -12.22 -5.94
C SER A 97 21.87 -13.21 -4.78
N LYS A 98 23.08 -13.74 -4.52
CA LYS A 98 23.36 -14.58 -3.34
C LYS A 98 23.08 -13.84 -2.03
N THR A 99 23.32 -12.55 -1.97
CA THR A 99 23.04 -11.71 -0.80
C THR A 99 21.53 -11.62 -0.55
N LEU A 100 20.75 -11.36 -1.60
CA LEU A 100 19.28 -11.34 -1.53
C LEU A 100 18.73 -12.73 -1.15
N GLN A 101 19.30 -13.80 -1.72
CA GLN A 101 18.89 -15.17 -1.36
C GLN A 101 19.10 -15.46 0.12
N LYS A 102 20.25 -15.05 0.70
CA LYS A 102 20.50 -15.20 2.14
C LYS A 102 19.51 -14.41 3.00
N ARG A 103 19.16 -13.18 2.57
CA ARG A 103 18.15 -12.38 3.27
C ARG A 103 16.77 -13.04 3.20
N ILE A 104 16.35 -13.50 2.02
CA ILE A 104 15.08 -14.19 1.82
C ILE A 104 15.04 -15.47 2.68
N ALA A 105 16.09 -16.28 2.67
CA ALA A 105 16.18 -17.51 3.46
C ALA A 105 16.14 -17.28 4.99
N LYS A 106 16.50 -16.08 5.44
CA LYS A 106 16.42 -15.72 6.88
C LYS A 106 14.99 -15.46 7.35
N PHE A 107 14.11 -14.99 6.47
CA PHE A 107 12.75 -14.56 6.81
C PHE A 107 11.66 -15.41 6.16
N GLY A 108 12.04 -16.34 5.28
CA GLY A 108 11.11 -17.20 4.56
C GLY A 108 11.46 -18.67 4.69
N GLU A 109 10.47 -19.50 4.42
CA GLU A 109 10.62 -20.97 4.38
C GLU A 109 10.94 -21.42 2.96
N TYR A 110 11.89 -22.35 2.82
CA TYR A 110 12.22 -22.95 1.54
C TYR A 110 11.45 -24.25 1.35
N ASN A 111 10.65 -24.32 0.28
CA ASN A 111 9.99 -25.55 -0.15
C ASN A 111 10.88 -26.26 -1.19
N PRO A 112 11.47 -27.44 -0.87
CA PRO A 112 12.37 -28.16 -1.78
C PRO A 112 11.64 -28.75 -2.99
N ASP A 113 10.40 -29.20 -2.85
CA ASP A 113 9.62 -29.82 -3.92
C ASP A 113 9.25 -28.81 -5.00
N LEU A 114 8.81 -27.63 -4.58
CA LEU A 114 8.44 -26.51 -5.47
C LEU A 114 9.63 -25.61 -5.84
N ARG A 115 10.78 -25.81 -5.21
CA ARG A 115 12.00 -24.99 -5.38
C ARG A 115 11.73 -23.48 -5.25
N ASN A 116 10.95 -23.10 -4.24
CA ASN A 116 10.61 -21.71 -3.97
C ASN A 116 10.80 -21.35 -2.50
N TYR A 117 10.88 -20.06 -2.23
CA TYR A 117 10.78 -19.47 -0.90
C TYR A 117 9.38 -18.93 -0.69
N GLN A 118 8.81 -19.12 0.50
CA GLN A 118 7.54 -18.55 0.93
C GLN A 118 7.80 -17.58 2.09
N LEU A 119 7.35 -16.34 1.94
CA LEU A 119 7.56 -15.28 2.91
C LEU A 119 6.21 -14.67 3.30
N SER A 120 5.91 -14.67 4.61
CA SER A 120 4.78 -13.92 5.15
C SER A 120 5.26 -12.54 5.56
N ILE A 121 5.17 -11.57 4.68
CA ILE A 121 5.66 -10.20 4.85
C ILE A 121 4.63 -9.17 4.41
N PRO A 122 4.66 -7.95 4.97
CA PRO A 122 3.74 -6.88 4.57
C PRO A 122 3.83 -6.57 3.08
N LEU A 123 2.67 -6.41 2.45
CA LEU A 123 2.49 -5.92 1.09
C LEU A 123 1.97 -4.48 1.14
N ILE A 124 2.60 -3.56 0.42
CA ILE A 124 1.98 -2.29 0.05
C ILE A 124 1.09 -2.60 -1.16
N ALA A 125 -0.21 -2.83 -0.89
CA ALA A 125 -1.16 -3.33 -1.88
C ALA A 125 -1.70 -2.23 -2.78
N GLN A 126 -1.82 -1.00 -2.25
CA GLN A 126 -2.25 0.19 -2.98
C GLN A 126 -1.40 1.39 -2.55
N LEU A 127 -1.11 2.27 -3.49
CA LEU A 127 -0.43 3.54 -3.26
C LEU A 127 -0.92 4.55 -4.30
N GLY A 128 -1.61 5.60 -3.88
CA GLY A 128 -2.19 6.56 -4.81
C GLY A 128 -2.27 7.98 -4.29
N LYS A 129 -1.87 8.94 -5.13
CA LYS A 129 -2.08 10.37 -4.89
C LYS A 129 -3.45 10.79 -5.38
N ASN A 130 -4.02 11.79 -4.72
CA ASN A 130 -5.30 12.38 -5.14
C ASN A 130 -5.08 13.47 -6.19
N PHE A 131 -5.64 13.30 -7.38
CA PHE A 131 -5.57 14.26 -8.49
C PHE A 131 -6.75 15.22 -8.51
N SER A 132 -7.79 14.98 -7.72
CA SER A 132 -8.90 15.91 -7.57
C SER A 132 -8.39 17.30 -7.17
N GLN A 133 -8.88 18.34 -7.82
CA GLN A 133 -8.55 19.74 -7.54
C GLN A 133 -7.04 20.07 -7.51
N GLY A 134 -6.18 19.24 -8.10
CA GLY A 134 -4.73 19.43 -8.11
C GLY A 134 -4.03 19.07 -6.78
N TYR A 135 -4.68 18.37 -5.87
CA TYR A 135 -4.11 17.96 -4.57
C TYR A 135 -2.88 17.06 -4.69
N ASN A 136 -2.67 16.42 -5.85
CA ASN A 136 -1.47 15.65 -6.16
C ASN A 136 -0.17 16.47 -6.10
N SER A 137 -0.25 17.80 -6.17
CA SER A 137 0.91 18.69 -6.01
C SER A 137 1.35 18.89 -4.56
N LEU A 138 0.50 18.53 -3.59
CA LEU A 138 0.74 18.72 -2.16
C LEU A 138 1.52 17.55 -1.51
N ILE A 139 1.73 16.47 -2.24
CA ILE A 139 2.53 15.32 -1.81
C ILE A 139 3.25 14.70 -3.01
N THR A 140 4.50 14.31 -2.85
CA THR A 140 5.23 13.53 -3.85
C THR A 140 4.94 12.03 -3.72
N GLY A 141 5.23 11.25 -4.77
CA GLY A 141 5.15 9.79 -4.70
C GLY A 141 6.12 9.21 -3.67
N ASP A 142 7.33 9.79 -3.59
CA ASP A 142 8.37 9.35 -2.66
C ASP A 142 7.97 9.59 -1.19
N GLU A 143 7.36 10.74 -0.89
CA GLU A 143 6.82 11.03 0.44
C GLU A 143 5.71 10.05 0.81
N LEU A 144 4.77 9.80 -0.10
CA LEU A 144 3.67 8.87 0.14
C LEU A 144 4.18 7.43 0.37
N LEU A 145 5.15 6.98 -0.43
CA LEU A 145 5.79 5.68 -0.25
C LEU A 145 6.55 5.60 1.07
N LYS A 146 7.26 6.70 1.44
CA LYS A 146 7.94 6.79 2.74
C LYS A 146 6.97 6.62 3.90
N LEU A 147 5.82 7.31 3.88
CA LEU A 147 4.78 7.16 4.91
C LEU A 147 4.28 5.71 5.04
N ALA A 148 4.10 5.01 3.92
CA ALA A 148 3.74 3.59 3.92
C ALA A 148 4.85 2.72 4.53
N CYS A 149 6.11 2.97 4.18
CA CYS A 149 7.26 2.26 4.74
C CYS A 149 7.45 2.54 6.24
N ASP A 150 7.27 3.79 6.67
CA ASP A 150 7.33 4.16 8.09
C ASP A 150 6.24 3.41 8.89
N LYS A 151 5.03 3.31 8.35
CA LYS A 151 3.94 2.54 8.99
C LYS A 151 4.26 1.04 9.07
N ILE A 152 4.88 0.47 8.05
CA ILE A 152 5.36 -0.92 8.09
C ILE A 152 6.46 -1.09 9.14
N ALA A 153 7.40 -0.14 9.25
CA ALA A 153 8.44 -0.17 10.25
C ALA A 153 7.87 -0.18 11.68
N GLU A 154 6.83 0.61 11.96
CA GLU A 154 6.10 0.57 13.24
C GLU A 154 5.52 -0.82 13.52
N ILE A 155 4.88 -1.45 12.54
CA ILE A 155 4.33 -2.81 12.67
C ILE A 155 5.45 -3.83 12.92
N GLN A 156 6.57 -3.69 12.22
CA GLN A 156 7.73 -4.59 12.36
C GLN A 156 8.45 -4.43 13.70
N LEU A 157 8.36 -3.30 14.36
CA LEU A 157 8.83 -3.14 15.75
C LEU A 157 8.03 -4.00 16.72
N MET A 158 6.75 -4.23 16.45
CA MET A 158 5.87 -5.04 17.31
C MET A 158 5.91 -6.55 16.98
N LEU A 159 5.99 -6.90 15.67
CA LEU A 159 5.89 -8.30 15.20
C LEU A 159 7.21 -8.89 14.72
N SER A 160 8.30 -8.12 14.77
CA SER A 160 9.56 -8.43 14.08
C SER A 160 9.40 -8.43 12.54
N GLY A 161 10.52 -8.55 11.83
CA GLY A 161 10.56 -8.49 10.38
C GLY A 161 11.42 -7.32 9.88
N LYS A 162 11.89 -7.40 8.63
CA LYS A 162 12.75 -6.37 8.02
C LYS A 162 12.53 -6.28 6.52
N MET A 163 11.46 -6.86 6.02
CA MET A 163 11.18 -6.90 4.59
C MET A 163 9.73 -6.53 4.34
N THR A 164 9.50 -5.87 3.23
CA THR A 164 8.17 -5.58 2.66
C THR A 164 8.25 -5.77 1.16
N TYR A 165 7.11 -5.88 0.50
CA TYR A 165 7.10 -5.96 -0.95
C TYR A 165 5.98 -5.15 -1.57
N VAL A 166 6.11 -4.89 -2.86
CA VAL A 166 5.10 -4.26 -3.70
C VAL A 166 4.88 -5.09 -4.97
N GLU A 167 3.68 -5.05 -5.48
CA GLU A 167 3.32 -5.54 -6.80
C GLU A 167 2.90 -4.33 -7.65
N CYS A 168 3.54 -4.12 -8.80
CA CYS A 168 3.17 -3.03 -9.69
C CYS A 168 3.08 -3.50 -11.14
N GLU A 169 2.35 -2.77 -11.96
CA GLU A 169 2.32 -3.01 -13.40
C GLU A 169 3.75 -2.96 -13.98
N GLU A 170 4.04 -3.78 -14.98
CA GLU A 170 5.34 -3.81 -15.66
C GLU A 170 5.50 -2.58 -16.59
N LYS A 171 5.47 -1.37 -15.98
CA LYS A 171 5.72 -0.08 -16.62
C LYS A 171 7.08 0.44 -16.17
N LYS A 172 7.90 0.94 -17.12
CA LYS A 172 9.23 1.46 -16.83
C LYS A 172 9.24 2.55 -15.75
N SER A 173 8.24 3.43 -15.76
CA SER A 173 8.08 4.50 -14.77
C SER A 173 7.88 3.96 -13.35
N LEU A 174 7.03 2.93 -13.17
CA LEU A 174 6.79 2.32 -11.88
C LEU A 174 7.99 1.51 -11.39
N ILE A 175 8.63 0.75 -12.28
CA ILE A 175 9.85 0.01 -11.96
C ILE A 175 10.93 0.98 -11.48
N ASN A 176 11.17 2.08 -12.21
CA ASN A 176 12.15 3.09 -11.84
C ASN A 176 11.78 3.75 -10.50
N PHE A 177 10.51 4.07 -10.29
CA PHE A 177 10.02 4.67 -9.04
C PHE A 177 10.36 3.78 -7.83
N TYR A 178 10.00 2.50 -7.87
CA TYR A 178 10.30 1.61 -6.74
C TYR A 178 11.79 1.34 -6.58
N THR A 179 12.54 1.16 -7.67
CA THR A 179 13.98 0.91 -7.58
C THR A 179 14.77 2.13 -7.09
N SER A 180 14.38 3.36 -7.46
CA SER A 180 15.00 4.59 -6.92
C SER A 180 14.70 4.79 -5.43
N ASN A 181 13.61 4.21 -4.93
CA ASN A 181 13.25 4.19 -3.51
C ASN A 181 13.80 2.96 -2.74
N GLY A 182 14.79 2.26 -3.29
CA GLY A 182 15.52 1.19 -2.60
C GLY A 182 14.89 -0.20 -2.68
N PHE A 183 13.78 -0.37 -3.42
CA PHE A 183 13.21 -1.69 -3.67
C PHE A 183 14.02 -2.45 -4.72
N ILE A 184 14.17 -3.75 -4.54
CA ILE A 184 14.89 -4.64 -5.46
C ILE A 184 13.86 -5.40 -6.29
N ARG A 185 13.91 -5.25 -7.62
CA ARG A 185 13.08 -6.05 -8.52
C ARG A 185 13.54 -7.51 -8.47
N ILE A 186 12.60 -8.43 -8.20
CA ILE A 186 12.89 -9.86 -8.08
C ILE A 186 12.44 -10.61 -9.31
N ALA A 187 11.18 -10.46 -9.71
CA ALA A 187 10.55 -11.28 -10.73
C ALA A 187 9.29 -10.62 -11.28
N ASN A 188 8.77 -11.20 -12.35
CA ASN A 188 7.38 -10.96 -12.77
C ASN A 188 6.50 -12.06 -12.17
N ARG A 189 5.36 -11.66 -11.57
CA ARG A 189 4.36 -12.62 -11.10
C ARG A 189 3.65 -13.26 -12.30
N LYS A 190 3.32 -14.55 -12.20
CA LYS A 190 2.38 -15.15 -13.14
C LYS A 190 1.03 -14.48 -12.95
N LEU A 191 0.41 -14.10 -14.07
CA LEU A 191 -0.94 -13.52 -14.07
C LEU A 191 -1.95 -14.62 -13.70
N ASP A 192 -2.91 -14.26 -12.84
CA ASP A 192 -4.11 -15.05 -12.68
C ASP A 192 -5.01 -14.85 -13.91
N SER A 193 -5.95 -15.76 -14.14
CA SER A 193 -6.82 -15.77 -15.33
C SER A 193 -7.64 -14.49 -15.53
N VAL A 194 -7.78 -13.66 -14.49
CA VAL A 194 -8.55 -12.40 -14.49
C VAL A 194 -7.67 -11.18 -14.74
N GLU A 195 -6.36 -11.28 -14.55
CA GLU A 195 -5.43 -10.14 -14.68
C GLU A 195 -5.00 -9.95 -16.13
N LYS A 196 -5.24 -8.75 -16.66
CA LYS A 196 -4.90 -8.36 -18.03
C LYS A 196 -3.50 -7.76 -18.18
N LYS A 197 -2.85 -7.37 -17.08
CA LYS A 197 -1.58 -6.62 -17.09
C LYS A 197 -0.47 -7.43 -16.42
N LYS A 198 0.73 -7.40 -17.00
CA LYS A 198 1.92 -8.03 -16.39
C LYS A 198 2.28 -7.29 -15.10
N VAL A 199 2.58 -8.06 -14.04
CA VAL A 199 2.92 -7.55 -12.71
C VAL A 199 4.38 -7.82 -12.39
N SER A 200 5.09 -6.80 -11.93
CA SER A 200 6.47 -6.85 -11.46
C SER A 200 6.50 -6.85 -9.93
N LEU A 201 7.33 -7.74 -9.33
CA LEU A 201 7.52 -7.89 -7.89
C LEU A 201 8.79 -7.14 -7.45
N HIS A 202 8.67 -6.35 -6.39
CA HIS A 202 9.78 -5.62 -5.78
C HIS A 202 9.77 -5.83 -4.25
N ILE A 203 10.95 -6.02 -3.65
CA ILE A 203 11.15 -6.28 -2.22
C ILE A 203 12.15 -5.31 -1.61
#